data_754f070bacb4fdb531635ae070341c89
#
_entry.id   754f070bacb4fdb531635ae070341c89
#
_cell.length_a   1.000
_cell.length_b   1.000
_cell.length_c   1.000
_cell.angle_alpha   90.00
_cell.angle_beta   90.00
_cell.angle_gamma   90.00
#
_symmetry.space_group_name_H-M   'P 1'
#
loop_
_entity.id
_entity.type
_entity.pdbx_description
1 polymer ?
#
loop_
_entity_poly.entity_id
_entity_poly.type
_entity_poly.pdbx_seq_one_letter_code
_entity_poly.pdbx_strand_id
1 'polypeptide(L)'
;FVDAHVHYPQTAIIASWGKRLIDWLNIYTFPEEMRFNSLDYASKIAARYIDLSLSNGTTTMASYCTIHPESVDAFFESAAIKNMCVVGGKTCMDRNAPGDLCDTAKSAYDDSKALLQKWHQKGRAHYAITPRFSPTSTPDQLSALGSLWSEFPECLMQTHLSEQVDEIDWVRKLFPKARDYLDTYEKFGLLDERGVYGHAIHLETREIDRLSEVGASLIHCPTSNTFIGSGLFDMKELASRSIRIGLATDIGGGSSFSMLRTMAGAYEVAQLKGFALHPAQLMWLATQGSAKALHLDNQIGNI
;
A
#
# COMPACT_ATOMS: atom_id res chain seq x y z
N PHE A 1 8.27 -5.15 -14.49
CA PHE A 1 7.53 -4.08 -13.86
C PHE A 1 7.71 -4.09 -12.35
N VAL A 2 7.46 -2.92 -11.72
CA VAL A 2 7.43 -2.71 -10.27
C VAL A 2 6.01 -2.29 -9.89
N ASP A 3 5.32 -3.08 -9.10
CA ASP A 3 3.96 -2.85 -8.60
C ASP A 3 4.04 -2.33 -7.16
N ALA A 4 3.87 -1.03 -6.98
CA ALA A 4 4.27 -0.35 -5.76
C ALA A 4 3.22 -0.39 -4.62
N HIS A 5 2.07 -1.04 -4.82
CA HIS A 5 1.02 -1.16 -3.81
C HIS A 5 0.06 -2.30 -4.18
N VAL A 6 0.05 -3.36 -3.40
CA VAL A 6 -0.82 -4.51 -3.62
C VAL A 6 -1.24 -5.16 -2.31
N HIS A 7 -2.30 -5.95 -2.37
CA HIS A 7 -2.78 -6.79 -1.29
C HIS A 7 -2.80 -8.26 -1.75
N TYR A 8 -1.67 -8.96 -1.64
CA TYR A 8 -1.62 -10.36 -2.11
C TYR A 8 -2.71 -11.26 -1.47
N PRO A 9 -3.13 -11.03 -0.20
CA PRO A 9 -4.20 -11.83 0.40
C PRO A 9 -5.54 -11.73 -0.35
N GLN A 10 -5.75 -10.66 -1.09
CA GLN A 10 -6.99 -10.39 -1.81
C GLN A 10 -7.02 -11.00 -3.23
N THR A 11 -6.04 -11.85 -3.57
CA THR A 11 -5.96 -12.53 -4.88
C THR A 11 -7.23 -13.29 -5.24
N ALA A 12 -7.87 -13.94 -4.26
CA ALA A 12 -9.08 -14.74 -4.51
C ALA A 12 -10.34 -13.92 -4.76
N ILE A 13 -10.33 -12.63 -4.41
CA ILE A 13 -11.48 -11.72 -4.52
C ILE A 13 -11.28 -10.60 -5.55
N ILE A 14 -10.25 -10.71 -6.39
CA ILE A 14 -10.00 -9.72 -7.45
C ILE A 14 -11.27 -9.47 -8.28
N ALA A 15 -11.51 -8.20 -8.59
CA ALA A 15 -12.68 -7.76 -9.36
C ALA A 15 -14.05 -8.12 -8.75
N SER A 16 -14.12 -8.34 -7.44
CA SER A 16 -15.40 -8.40 -6.71
C SER A 16 -16.09 -7.04 -6.79
N TRP A 17 -17.33 -7.00 -7.27
CA TRP A 17 -17.96 -5.79 -7.82
C TRP A 17 -18.97 -5.08 -6.91
N GLY A 18 -19.30 -3.86 -7.29
CA GLY A 18 -20.56 -3.19 -6.93
C GLY A 18 -20.55 -2.47 -5.60
N LYS A 19 -19.36 -2.23 -4.99
CA LYS A 19 -19.28 -1.60 -3.67
C LYS A 19 -18.22 -0.50 -3.62
N ARG A 20 -18.48 0.51 -2.79
CA ARG A 20 -17.48 1.49 -2.37
C ARG A 20 -16.57 0.89 -1.29
N LEU A 21 -15.46 1.55 -1.00
CA LEU A 21 -14.38 1.04 -0.14
C LEU A 21 -14.86 0.37 1.15
N ILE A 22 -15.63 1.05 1.98
CA ILE A 22 -16.04 0.54 3.31
C ILE A 22 -16.91 -0.72 3.19
N ASP A 23 -17.88 -0.73 2.28
CA ASP A 23 -18.71 -1.90 2.00
C ASP A 23 -17.90 -3.04 1.40
N TRP A 24 -16.98 -2.70 0.49
CA TRP A 24 -16.11 -3.67 -0.17
C TRP A 24 -15.19 -4.38 0.84
N LEU A 25 -14.62 -3.62 1.79
CA LEU A 25 -13.84 -4.17 2.90
C LEU A 25 -14.67 -5.17 3.72
N ASN A 26 -15.87 -4.80 4.13
CA ASN A 26 -16.71 -5.63 4.99
C ASN A 26 -17.25 -6.89 4.29
N ILE A 27 -17.57 -6.79 2.99
CA ILE A 27 -18.25 -7.88 2.26
C ILE A 27 -17.24 -8.88 1.67
N TYR A 28 -16.12 -8.40 1.17
CA TYR A 28 -15.16 -9.25 0.45
C TYR A 28 -13.83 -9.38 1.16
N THR A 29 -13.21 -8.27 1.54
CA THR A 29 -11.83 -8.23 2.01
C THR A 29 -11.66 -8.89 3.37
N PHE A 30 -12.38 -8.43 4.38
CA PHE A 30 -12.22 -8.96 5.73
C PHE A 30 -12.55 -10.46 5.83
N PRO A 31 -13.65 -10.98 5.22
CA PRO A 31 -13.89 -12.42 5.19
C PRO A 31 -12.77 -13.22 4.55
N GLU A 32 -12.12 -12.70 3.50
CA GLU A 32 -10.99 -13.38 2.86
C GLU A 32 -9.73 -13.31 3.71
N GLU A 33 -9.40 -12.13 4.24
CA GLU A 33 -8.18 -11.93 5.04
C GLU A 33 -8.18 -12.72 6.36
N MET A 34 -9.33 -12.99 6.98
CA MET A 34 -9.44 -13.86 8.17
C MET A 34 -8.92 -15.28 7.95
N ARG A 35 -8.92 -15.78 6.71
CA ARG A 35 -8.45 -17.13 6.36
C ARG A 35 -6.92 -17.28 6.46
N PHE A 36 -6.19 -16.16 6.52
CA PHE A 36 -4.73 -16.13 6.52
C PHE A 36 -4.09 -16.41 7.89
N ASN A 37 -4.88 -16.72 8.90
CA ASN A 37 -4.41 -17.35 10.13
C ASN A 37 -3.94 -18.82 9.90
N SER A 38 -4.27 -19.40 8.75
CA SER A 38 -3.78 -20.69 8.30
C SER A 38 -2.55 -20.52 7.41
N LEU A 39 -1.40 -21.00 7.85
CA LEU A 39 -0.16 -20.96 7.05
C LEU A 39 -0.31 -21.72 5.71
N ASP A 40 -1.01 -22.86 5.70
CA ASP A 40 -1.26 -23.63 4.47
C ASP A 40 -2.05 -22.80 3.45
N TYR A 41 -3.08 -22.07 3.92
CA TYR A 41 -3.87 -21.21 3.05
C TYR A 41 -3.04 -20.02 2.56
N ALA A 42 -2.34 -19.33 3.46
CA ALA A 42 -1.48 -18.21 3.15
C ALA A 42 -0.41 -18.59 2.12
N SER A 43 0.27 -19.74 2.30
CA SER A 43 1.29 -20.24 1.39
C SER A 43 0.74 -20.55 0.00
N LYS A 44 -0.45 -21.17 -0.08
CA LYS A 44 -1.12 -21.47 -1.36
C LYS A 44 -1.47 -20.18 -2.12
N ILE A 45 -2.02 -19.18 -1.44
CA ILE A 45 -2.37 -17.91 -2.09
C ILE A 45 -1.12 -17.12 -2.46
N ALA A 46 -0.11 -17.07 -1.58
CA ALA A 46 1.15 -16.40 -1.87
C ALA A 46 1.84 -16.98 -3.12
N ALA A 47 1.97 -18.30 -3.22
CA ALA A 47 2.54 -18.96 -4.39
C ALA A 47 1.75 -18.62 -5.66
N ARG A 48 0.40 -18.67 -5.59
CA ARG A 48 -0.46 -18.33 -6.72
C ARG A 48 -0.33 -16.87 -7.14
N TYR A 49 -0.28 -15.97 -6.17
CA TYR A 49 -0.08 -14.53 -6.40
C TYR A 49 1.25 -14.25 -7.11
N ILE A 50 2.35 -14.85 -6.63
CA ILE A 50 3.68 -14.70 -7.22
C ILE A 50 3.70 -15.21 -8.67
N ASP A 51 3.13 -16.38 -8.95
CA ASP A 51 3.07 -16.93 -10.31
C ASP A 51 2.23 -16.04 -11.25
N LEU A 52 1.09 -15.50 -10.79
CA LEU A 52 0.27 -14.56 -11.55
C LEU A 52 1.00 -13.24 -11.82
N SER A 53 1.70 -12.71 -10.84
CA SER A 53 2.50 -11.48 -10.99
C SER A 53 3.61 -11.66 -12.03
N LEU A 54 4.38 -12.75 -11.94
CA LEU A 54 5.43 -13.08 -12.91
C LEU A 54 4.87 -13.29 -14.32
N SER A 55 3.72 -13.97 -14.46
CA SER A 55 3.09 -14.18 -15.77
C SER A 55 2.59 -12.88 -16.42
N ASN A 56 2.40 -11.81 -15.63
CA ASN A 56 2.08 -10.46 -16.10
C ASN A 56 3.30 -9.53 -16.18
N GLY A 57 4.53 -10.08 -16.01
CA GLY A 57 5.77 -9.33 -16.13
C GLY A 57 6.13 -8.46 -14.90
N THR A 58 5.44 -8.63 -13.78
CA THR A 58 5.76 -7.96 -12.52
C THR A 58 6.81 -8.77 -11.76
N THR A 59 7.98 -8.18 -11.52
CA THR A 59 9.14 -8.82 -10.87
C THR A 59 9.45 -8.23 -9.50
N THR A 60 8.80 -7.14 -9.14
CA THR A 60 8.88 -6.50 -7.82
C THR A 60 7.51 -5.99 -7.42
N MET A 61 7.14 -6.18 -6.15
CA MET A 61 5.92 -5.63 -5.60
C MET A 61 6.10 -5.17 -4.15
N ALA A 62 5.25 -4.21 -3.73
CA ALA A 62 5.10 -3.80 -2.34
C ALA A 62 3.72 -4.26 -1.82
N SER A 63 3.71 -5.28 -0.96
CA SER A 63 2.48 -5.92 -0.51
C SER A 63 2.10 -5.61 0.93
N TYR A 64 0.83 -5.30 1.11
CA TYR A 64 0.16 -5.43 2.40
C TYR A 64 -0.16 -6.91 2.60
N CYS A 65 0.33 -7.51 3.69
CA CYS A 65 -0.10 -8.82 4.13
C CYS A 65 -1.35 -8.69 5.03
N THR A 66 -1.69 -9.71 5.81
CA THR A 66 -2.75 -9.57 6.81
C THR A 66 -2.16 -9.24 8.21
N ILE A 67 -3.01 -9.19 9.23
CA ILE A 67 -2.55 -9.04 10.62
C ILE A 67 -1.80 -10.29 11.12
N HIS A 68 -1.96 -11.43 10.45
CA HIS A 68 -1.38 -12.72 10.86
C HIS A 68 0.09 -12.82 10.40
N PRO A 69 1.06 -13.05 11.30
CA PRO A 69 2.46 -13.25 10.95
C PRO A 69 2.69 -14.31 9.86
N GLU A 70 1.88 -15.36 9.86
CA GLU A 70 1.92 -16.46 8.88
C GLU A 70 1.74 -15.95 7.45
N SER A 71 0.93 -14.91 7.26
CA SER A 71 0.74 -14.32 5.93
C SER A 71 1.99 -13.61 5.41
N VAL A 72 2.75 -13.01 6.32
CA VAL A 72 4.03 -12.36 5.98
C VAL A 72 5.09 -13.38 5.64
N ASP A 73 5.20 -14.43 6.46
CA ASP A 73 6.13 -15.53 6.23
C ASP A 73 5.86 -16.20 4.86
N ALA A 74 4.60 -16.56 4.59
CA ALA A 74 4.20 -17.16 3.34
C ALA A 74 4.54 -16.30 2.11
N PHE A 75 4.36 -14.98 2.21
CA PHE A 75 4.70 -14.04 1.13
C PHE A 75 6.19 -14.00 0.84
N PHE A 76 7.01 -13.78 1.87
CA PHE A 76 8.46 -13.70 1.68
C PHE A 76 9.08 -15.03 1.26
N GLU A 77 8.63 -16.16 1.82
CA GLU A 77 9.08 -17.50 1.41
C GLU A 77 8.76 -17.77 -0.07
N SER A 78 7.52 -17.47 -0.52
CA SER A 78 7.12 -17.65 -1.92
C SER A 78 7.93 -16.77 -2.88
N ALA A 79 8.20 -15.52 -2.50
CA ALA A 79 9.02 -14.60 -3.28
C ALA A 79 10.50 -15.06 -3.34
N ALA A 80 11.04 -15.56 -2.22
CA ALA A 80 12.41 -16.06 -2.15
C ALA A 80 12.65 -17.26 -3.08
N ILE A 81 11.70 -18.19 -3.20
CA ILE A 81 11.75 -19.32 -4.15
C ILE A 81 11.99 -18.84 -5.58
N LYS A 82 11.44 -17.70 -5.97
CA LYS A 82 11.57 -17.11 -7.32
C LYS A 82 12.69 -16.04 -7.39
N ASN A 83 13.45 -15.84 -6.31
CA ASN A 83 14.46 -14.78 -6.19
C ASN A 83 13.94 -13.38 -6.52
N MET A 84 12.71 -13.07 -6.16
CA MET A 84 12.09 -11.77 -6.41
C MET A 84 12.53 -10.73 -5.39
N CYS A 85 12.69 -9.49 -5.83
CA CYS A 85 12.81 -8.34 -4.94
C CYS A 85 11.41 -7.91 -4.51
N VAL A 86 11.13 -7.96 -3.21
CA VAL A 86 9.79 -7.63 -2.71
C VAL A 86 9.84 -6.80 -1.44
N VAL A 87 8.86 -5.93 -1.30
CA VAL A 87 8.54 -5.21 -0.06
C VAL A 87 7.28 -5.85 0.53
N GLY A 88 7.22 -6.01 1.84
CA GLY A 88 6.02 -6.53 2.49
C GLY A 88 6.00 -6.22 3.98
N GLY A 89 4.81 -6.24 4.57
CA GLY A 89 4.66 -6.01 5.99
C GLY A 89 3.33 -6.54 6.54
N LYS A 90 3.36 -6.88 7.83
CA LYS A 90 2.17 -7.23 8.59
C LYS A 90 1.27 -6.00 8.63
N THR A 91 0.06 -6.11 8.08
CA THR A 91 -0.97 -5.09 8.23
C THR A 91 -1.40 -5.00 9.67
N CYS A 92 -1.44 -3.79 10.23
CA CYS A 92 -1.83 -3.55 11.61
C CYS A 92 -3.19 -2.87 11.68
N MET A 93 -4.10 -3.45 12.47
CA MET A 93 -5.45 -2.95 12.73
C MET A 93 -5.82 -3.32 14.16
N ASP A 94 -6.34 -2.39 14.97
CA ASP A 94 -6.77 -2.64 16.34
C ASP A 94 -8.18 -2.12 16.65
N ARG A 95 -8.90 -1.64 15.63
CA ARG A 95 -10.31 -1.23 15.71
C ARG A 95 -10.99 -1.28 14.35
N ASN A 96 -12.32 -1.19 14.37
CA ASN A 96 -13.17 -1.04 13.17
C ASN A 96 -12.96 -2.15 12.11
N ALA A 97 -12.53 -3.32 12.54
CA ALA A 97 -12.42 -4.55 11.77
C ALA A 97 -13.03 -5.71 12.59
N PRO A 98 -13.33 -6.87 11.98
CA PRO A 98 -13.71 -8.07 12.74
C PRO A 98 -12.67 -8.40 13.81
N GLY A 99 -13.12 -8.95 14.95
CA GLY A 99 -12.23 -9.27 16.08
C GLY A 99 -11.03 -10.15 15.67
N ASP A 100 -11.25 -11.11 14.78
CA ASP A 100 -10.20 -12.01 14.25
C ASP A 100 -9.22 -11.30 13.29
N LEU A 101 -9.48 -10.04 12.96
CA LEU A 101 -8.59 -9.16 12.20
C LEU A 101 -8.16 -7.92 12.99
N CYS A 102 -8.31 -7.95 14.32
CA CYS A 102 -7.79 -6.92 15.21
C CYS A 102 -6.62 -7.46 16.02
N ASP A 103 -5.51 -6.76 15.97
CA ASP A 103 -4.41 -6.92 16.91
C ASP A 103 -4.53 -5.91 18.08
N THR A 104 -3.48 -5.70 18.82
CA THR A 104 -3.36 -4.64 19.83
C THR A 104 -2.17 -3.76 19.49
N ALA A 105 -2.08 -2.56 20.04
CA ALA A 105 -0.91 -1.70 19.86
C ALA A 105 0.40 -2.45 20.22
N LYS A 106 0.36 -3.28 21.28
CA LYS A 106 1.51 -4.08 21.71
C LYS A 106 1.85 -5.19 20.71
N SER A 107 0.88 -6.01 20.28
CA SER A 107 1.16 -7.09 19.33
C SER A 107 1.50 -6.54 17.94
N ALA A 108 0.90 -5.42 17.52
CA ALA A 108 1.28 -4.73 16.29
C ALA A 108 2.77 -4.36 16.28
N TYR A 109 3.29 -3.85 17.41
CA TYR A 109 4.70 -3.53 17.58
C TYR A 109 5.57 -4.80 17.64
N ASP A 110 5.26 -5.73 18.57
CA ASP A 110 6.10 -6.90 18.84
C ASP A 110 6.22 -7.82 17.62
N ASP A 111 5.09 -8.15 16.98
CA ASP A 111 5.07 -9.03 15.80
C ASP A 111 5.74 -8.36 14.60
N SER A 112 5.47 -7.05 14.37
CA SER A 112 6.12 -6.31 13.29
C SER A 112 7.64 -6.25 13.49
N LYS A 113 8.11 -6.04 14.73
CA LYS A 113 9.54 -6.04 15.05
C LYS A 113 10.18 -7.41 14.82
N ALA A 114 9.52 -8.48 15.26
CA ALA A 114 10.02 -9.85 15.06
C ALA A 114 10.10 -10.20 13.56
N LEU A 115 9.06 -9.89 12.78
CA LEU A 115 9.04 -10.11 11.35
C LEU A 115 10.07 -9.25 10.60
N LEU A 116 10.23 -7.99 11.00
CA LEU A 116 11.27 -7.12 10.47
C LEU A 116 12.67 -7.71 10.69
N GLN A 117 13.00 -8.15 11.91
CA GLN A 117 14.27 -8.78 12.23
C GLN A 117 14.47 -10.10 11.48
N LYS A 118 13.39 -10.84 11.19
CA LYS A 118 13.44 -12.08 10.41
C LYS A 118 13.70 -11.83 8.93
N TRP A 119 13.04 -10.84 8.32
CA TRP A 119 12.94 -10.73 6.87
C TRP A 119 13.66 -9.55 6.24
N HIS A 120 13.78 -8.40 6.96
CA HIS A 120 14.37 -7.20 6.35
C HIS A 120 15.80 -7.44 5.92
N GLN A 121 16.09 -7.15 4.65
CA GLN A 121 17.41 -7.38 4.03
C GLN A 121 17.89 -8.86 4.04
N LYS A 122 16.95 -9.81 4.11
CA LYS A 122 17.27 -11.23 3.87
C LYS A 122 17.11 -11.55 2.38
N GLY A 123 18.21 -11.79 1.69
CA GLY A 123 18.21 -11.90 0.24
C GLY A 123 17.73 -10.61 -0.41
N ARG A 124 16.55 -10.65 -1.06
CA ARG A 124 15.94 -9.51 -1.74
C ARG A 124 14.62 -9.07 -1.09
N ALA A 125 14.41 -9.45 0.17
CA ALA A 125 13.23 -9.10 0.95
C ALA A 125 13.45 -7.77 1.70
N HIS A 126 12.45 -6.89 1.66
CA HIS A 126 12.44 -5.63 2.40
C HIS A 126 11.14 -5.56 3.22
N TYR A 127 11.27 -5.40 4.53
CA TYR A 127 10.10 -5.23 5.40
C TYR A 127 9.62 -3.78 5.37
N ALA A 128 8.30 -3.58 5.40
CA ALA A 128 7.67 -2.28 5.59
C ALA A 128 6.76 -2.29 6.82
N ILE A 129 6.84 -1.27 7.65
CA ILE A 129 5.90 -1.06 8.75
C ILE A 129 4.56 -0.64 8.14
N THR A 130 3.47 -1.36 8.46
CA THR A 130 2.23 -1.29 7.66
C THR A 130 0.99 -1.04 8.52
N PRO A 131 0.76 0.17 9.08
CA PRO A 131 -0.58 0.55 9.51
C PRO A 131 -1.51 0.53 8.29
N ARG A 132 -2.65 -0.20 8.35
CA ARG A 132 -3.53 -0.29 7.17
C ARG A 132 -3.99 1.09 6.73
N PHE A 133 -4.69 1.79 7.60
CA PHE A 133 -5.13 3.19 7.44
C PHE A 133 -5.70 3.71 8.76
N SER A 134 -5.77 5.01 8.94
CA SER A 134 -6.17 5.63 10.20
C SER A 134 -7.53 5.17 10.76
N PRO A 135 -8.57 4.85 9.96
CA PRO A 135 -9.82 4.32 10.51
C PRO A 135 -9.69 3.02 11.30
N THR A 136 -8.75 2.15 10.95
CA THR A 136 -8.55 0.86 11.64
C THR A 136 -7.44 0.87 12.67
N SER A 137 -6.82 2.02 12.94
CA SER A 137 -5.77 2.16 13.94
C SER A 137 -6.15 3.17 15.03
N THR A 138 -5.99 2.77 16.30
CA THR A 138 -6.10 3.72 17.42
C THR A 138 -4.86 4.62 17.49
N PRO A 139 -4.93 5.76 18.20
CA PRO A 139 -3.75 6.58 18.50
C PRO A 139 -2.61 5.78 19.16
N ASP A 140 -2.93 4.80 20.01
CA ASP A 140 -1.95 3.96 20.69
C ASP A 140 -1.22 3.04 19.69
N GLN A 141 -1.94 2.44 18.74
CA GLN A 141 -1.33 1.62 17.69
C GLN A 141 -0.46 2.47 16.76
N LEU A 142 -0.95 3.63 16.31
CA LEU A 142 -0.15 4.55 15.48
C LEU A 142 1.12 5.00 16.19
N SER A 143 1.04 5.32 17.50
CA SER A 143 2.19 5.68 18.31
C SER A 143 3.20 4.54 18.45
N ALA A 144 2.71 3.31 18.65
CA ALA A 144 3.58 2.13 18.75
C ALA A 144 4.32 1.86 17.42
N LEU A 145 3.62 1.98 16.29
CA LEU A 145 4.21 1.79 14.96
C LEU A 145 5.19 2.92 14.58
N GLY A 146 4.89 4.18 14.96
CA GLY A 146 5.82 5.30 14.79
C GLY A 146 7.09 5.12 15.63
N SER A 147 6.96 4.61 16.87
CA SER A 147 8.10 4.26 17.72
C SER A 147 8.95 3.16 17.07
N LEU A 148 8.30 2.11 16.52
CA LEU A 148 9.00 1.05 15.81
C LEU A 148 9.74 1.60 14.58
N TRP A 149 9.11 2.49 13.81
CA TRP A 149 9.75 3.07 12.64
C TRP A 149 10.96 3.94 13.00
N SER A 150 10.90 4.67 14.11
CA SER A 150 12.04 5.45 14.60
C SER A 150 13.23 4.59 15.05
N GLU A 151 12.97 3.34 15.47
CA GLU A 151 14.05 2.36 15.78
C GLU A 151 14.70 1.76 14.52
N PHE A 152 13.95 1.70 13.41
CA PHE A 152 14.38 1.12 12.12
C PHE A 152 14.12 2.10 10.96
N PRO A 153 14.79 3.27 10.95
CA PRO A 153 14.52 4.33 9.98
C PRO A 153 14.88 3.97 8.54
N GLU A 154 15.65 2.89 8.32
CA GLU A 154 15.96 2.35 7.00
C GLU A 154 14.81 1.58 6.36
N CYS A 155 13.82 1.16 7.15
CA CYS A 155 12.63 0.49 6.63
C CYS A 155 11.68 1.48 5.95
N LEU A 156 10.86 0.97 5.04
CA LEU A 156 9.71 1.70 4.55
C LEU A 156 8.56 1.67 5.57
N MET A 157 7.74 2.70 5.56
CA MET A 157 6.40 2.67 6.13
C MET A 157 5.40 2.80 4.99
N GLN A 158 4.37 1.95 4.94
CA GLN A 158 3.32 2.00 3.92
C GLN A 158 1.93 2.06 4.54
N THR A 159 1.06 2.88 3.95
CA THR A 159 -0.33 3.05 4.41
C THR A 159 -1.22 3.61 3.29
N HIS A 160 -2.55 3.64 3.52
CA HIS A 160 -3.51 4.30 2.64
C HIS A 160 -3.77 5.73 3.12
N LEU A 161 -4.02 6.65 2.20
CA LEU A 161 -4.25 8.06 2.51
C LEU A 161 -5.29 8.67 1.57
N SER A 162 -6.34 9.27 2.15
CA SER A 162 -7.32 10.14 1.46
C SER A 162 -7.86 9.54 0.17
N GLU A 163 -8.30 8.26 0.23
CA GLU A 163 -8.79 7.53 -0.93
C GLU A 163 -10.22 7.89 -1.29
N GLN A 164 -11.13 7.93 -0.31
CA GLN A 164 -12.55 8.25 -0.54
C GLN A 164 -13.05 9.34 0.42
N VAL A 165 -14.03 10.12 -0.04
CA VAL A 165 -14.62 11.20 0.77
C VAL A 165 -15.25 10.68 2.05
N ASP A 166 -16.00 9.56 1.97
CA ASP A 166 -16.65 8.95 3.15
C ASP A 166 -15.60 8.46 4.18
N GLU A 167 -14.46 7.98 3.70
CA GLU A 167 -13.31 7.60 4.53
C GLU A 167 -12.71 8.81 5.25
N ILE A 168 -12.51 9.93 4.55
CA ILE A 168 -11.99 11.17 5.12
C ILE A 168 -12.94 11.71 6.19
N ASP A 169 -14.25 11.69 5.94
CA ASP A 169 -15.25 12.09 6.93
C ASP A 169 -15.27 11.16 8.15
N TRP A 170 -14.97 9.89 7.96
CA TRP A 170 -14.79 8.95 9.06
C TRP A 170 -13.54 9.25 9.88
N VAL A 171 -12.41 9.54 9.24
CA VAL A 171 -11.17 9.96 9.90
C VAL A 171 -11.39 11.23 10.72
N ARG A 172 -12.06 12.24 10.19
CA ARG A 172 -12.40 13.47 10.93
C ARG A 172 -13.19 13.20 12.21
N LYS A 173 -14.10 12.23 12.19
CA LYS A 173 -14.87 11.81 13.39
C LYS A 173 -14.00 11.08 14.41
N LEU A 174 -13.08 10.22 13.95
CA LEU A 174 -12.22 9.40 14.80
C LEU A 174 -11.05 10.21 15.39
N PHE A 175 -10.59 11.23 14.67
CA PHE A 175 -9.45 12.08 15.06
C PHE A 175 -9.84 13.58 15.03
N PRO A 176 -10.77 14.04 15.91
CA PRO A 176 -11.33 15.40 15.83
C PRO A 176 -10.32 16.53 16.13
N LYS A 177 -9.13 16.18 16.61
CA LYS A 177 -8.03 17.14 16.88
C LYS A 177 -6.96 17.15 15.75
N ALA A 178 -7.10 16.30 14.74
CA ALA A 178 -6.21 16.31 13.59
C ALA A 178 -6.58 17.46 12.64
N ARG A 179 -5.58 18.09 12.04
CA ARG A 179 -5.76 19.18 11.08
C ARG A 179 -6.40 18.68 9.77
N ASP A 180 -5.98 17.48 9.35
CA ASP A 180 -6.42 16.77 8.16
C ASP A 180 -6.11 15.27 8.30
N TYR A 181 -6.25 14.49 7.24
CA TYR A 181 -6.01 13.05 7.30
C TYR A 181 -4.52 12.74 7.51
N LEU A 182 -3.62 13.39 6.78
CA LEU A 182 -2.16 13.18 6.91
C LEU A 182 -1.66 13.47 8.32
N ASP A 183 -2.26 14.45 9.01
CA ASP A 183 -1.93 14.80 10.40
C ASP A 183 -2.13 13.63 11.37
N THR A 184 -2.99 12.67 11.04
CA THR A 184 -3.18 11.44 11.82
C THR A 184 -1.98 10.49 11.74
N TYR A 185 -1.12 10.64 10.75
CA TYR A 185 0.17 9.95 10.64
C TYR A 185 1.32 10.80 11.16
N GLU A 186 1.36 12.08 10.76
CA GLU A 186 2.42 13.02 11.15
C GLU A 186 2.58 13.12 12.67
N LYS A 187 1.48 13.24 13.42
CA LYS A 187 1.50 13.32 14.89
C LYS A 187 2.10 12.13 15.61
N PHE A 188 2.10 10.97 14.97
CA PHE A 188 2.62 9.74 15.56
C PHE A 188 3.96 9.32 14.95
N GLY A 189 4.65 10.22 14.22
CA GLY A 189 5.96 9.93 13.64
C GLY A 189 5.91 8.98 12.45
N LEU A 190 4.77 8.92 11.75
CA LEU A 190 4.54 8.10 10.57
C LEU A 190 4.52 8.93 9.27
N LEU A 191 5.30 10.04 9.23
CA LEU A 191 5.52 10.88 8.05
C LEU A 191 6.99 11.23 7.93
N ASP A 192 7.66 10.66 6.93
CA ASP A 192 9.05 10.92 6.60
C ASP A 192 9.32 10.53 5.13
N GLU A 193 10.55 10.73 4.64
CA GLU A 193 10.99 10.44 3.28
C GLU A 193 10.71 9.00 2.82
N ARG A 194 10.80 8.03 3.74
CA ARG A 194 10.52 6.60 3.47
C ARG A 194 9.07 6.20 3.69
N GLY A 195 8.17 7.16 3.83
CA GLY A 195 6.73 6.95 3.86
C GLY A 195 6.16 6.76 2.46
N VAL A 196 5.36 5.71 2.28
CA VAL A 196 4.70 5.34 1.01
C VAL A 196 3.20 5.35 1.23
N TYR A 197 2.50 6.27 0.58
CA TYR A 197 1.07 6.52 0.80
C TYR A 197 0.27 6.13 -0.45
N GLY A 198 -0.60 5.14 -0.31
CA GLY A 198 -1.48 4.67 -1.39
C GLY A 198 -2.62 5.64 -1.67
N HIS A 199 -3.07 5.70 -2.91
CA HIS A 199 -4.19 6.46 -3.48
C HIS A 199 -4.00 7.97 -3.47
N ALA A 200 -4.02 8.64 -2.33
CA ALA A 200 -3.79 10.09 -2.20
C ALA A 200 -4.61 10.95 -3.20
N ILE A 201 -5.94 10.66 -3.29
CA ILE A 201 -6.82 11.25 -4.31
C ILE A 201 -7.36 12.61 -3.86
N HIS A 202 -7.78 12.70 -2.60
CA HIS A 202 -8.50 13.85 -2.05
C HIS A 202 -7.63 14.62 -1.04
N LEU A 203 -6.39 14.94 -1.44
CA LEU A 203 -5.46 15.68 -0.59
C LEU A 203 -5.83 17.16 -0.49
N GLU A 204 -5.69 17.73 0.70
CA GLU A 204 -5.70 19.17 0.92
C GLU A 204 -4.33 19.79 0.63
N THR A 205 -4.27 21.10 0.37
CA THR A 205 -3.01 21.81 0.04
C THR A 205 -1.92 21.58 1.09
N ARG A 206 -2.28 21.63 2.38
CA ARG A 206 -1.33 21.39 3.47
C ARG A 206 -0.71 20.00 3.40
N GLU A 207 -1.53 18.97 3.09
CA GLU A 207 -1.06 17.59 2.97
C GLU A 207 -0.05 17.47 1.82
N ILE A 208 -0.36 18.07 0.66
CA ILE A 208 0.53 18.09 -0.51
C ILE A 208 1.86 18.77 -0.14
N ASP A 209 1.81 19.94 0.48
CA ASP A 209 3.00 20.69 0.89
C ASP A 209 3.86 19.87 1.85
N ARG A 210 3.26 19.24 2.87
CA ARG A 210 3.99 18.41 3.84
C ARG A 210 4.61 17.15 3.22
N LEU A 211 3.86 16.44 2.36
CA LEU A 211 4.38 15.27 1.62
C LEU A 211 5.59 15.65 0.74
N SER A 212 5.51 16.81 0.08
CA SER A 212 6.60 17.35 -0.72
C SER A 212 7.82 17.73 0.13
N GLU A 213 7.60 18.44 1.25
CA GLU A 213 8.68 18.89 2.15
C GLU A 213 9.49 17.73 2.73
N VAL A 214 8.83 16.64 3.15
CA VAL A 214 9.51 15.47 3.71
C VAL A 214 10.05 14.53 2.62
N GLY A 215 9.66 14.73 1.35
CA GLY A 215 10.07 13.88 0.25
C GLY A 215 9.40 12.49 0.25
N ALA A 216 8.19 12.38 0.79
CA ALA A 216 7.41 11.14 0.81
C ALA A 216 7.02 10.65 -0.59
N SER A 217 6.55 9.42 -0.68
CA SER A 217 6.12 8.79 -1.94
C SER A 217 4.62 8.57 -1.99
N LEU A 218 4.00 8.84 -3.14
CA LEU A 218 2.60 8.56 -3.42
C LEU A 218 2.47 7.45 -4.46
N ILE A 219 1.48 6.56 -4.26
CA ILE A 219 1.25 5.47 -5.19
C ILE A 219 -0.12 5.63 -5.84
N HIS A 220 -0.10 5.81 -7.15
CA HIS A 220 -1.29 5.92 -7.98
C HIS A 220 -1.82 4.53 -8.35
N CYS A 221 -3.07 4.24 -7.98
CA CYS A 221 -3.76 2.96 -8.19
C CYS A 221 -4.97 3.14 -9.14
N PRO A 222 -4.77 3.48 -10.43
CA PRO A 222 -5.85 3.96 -11.31
C PRO A 222 -6.98 2.95 -11.49
N THR A 223 -6.65 1.67 -11.64
CA THR A 223 -7.66 0.62 -11.88
C THR A 223 -8.52 0.35 -10.66
N SER A 224 -7.96 0.43 -9.45
CA SER A 224 -8.70 0.34 -8.21
C SER A 224 -9.56 1.59 -7.98
N ASN A 225 -8.95 2.77 -8.06
CA ASN A 225 -9.62 4.05 -7.79
C ASN A 225 -10.89 4.22 -8.65
N THR A 226 -10.83 3.80 -9.92
CA THR A 226 -12.00 3.85 -10.81
C THR A 226 -12.98 2.71 -10.56
N PHE A 227 -12.49 1.49 -10.24
CA PHE A 227 -13.32 0.32 -10.05
C PHE A 227 -14.22 0.41 -8.81
N ILE A 228 -13.68 0.89 -7.68
CA ILE A 228 -14.45 1.08 -6.43
C ILE A 228 -14.97 2.51 -6.25
N GLY A 229 -14.79 3.38 -7.27
CA GLY A 229 -15.37 4.72 -7.29
C GLY A 229 -14.73 5.71 -6.31
N SER A 230 -13.42 5.58 -6.05
CA SER A 230 -12.69 6.46 -5.13
C SER A 230 -12.50 7.86 -5.69
N GLY A 231 -12.21 8.00 -6.99
CA GLY A 231 -11.98 9.28 -7.66
C GLY A 231 -10.83 9.27 -8.65
N LEU A 232 -10.42 10.46 -9.07
CA LEU A 232 -9.38 10.66 -10.09
C LEU A 232 -8.14 11.32 -9.47
N PHE A 233 -7.02 10.61 -9.50
CA PHE A 233 -5.72 11.09 -9.02
C PHE A 233 -5.24 12.31 -9.83
N ASP A 234 -4.78 13.36 -9.16
CA ASP A 234 -4.28 14.58 -9.81
C ASP A 234 -2.79 14.52 -10.14
N MET A 235 -2.46 13.76 -11.18
CA MET A 235 -1.07 13.59 -11.64
C MET A 235 -0.39 14.92 -11.94
N LYS A 236 -1.11 15.89 -12.51
CA LYS A 236 -0.55 17.18 -12.90
C LYS A 236 -0.08 17.98 -11.68
N GLU A 237 -0.96 18.13 -10.69
CA GLU A 237 -0.66 18.85 -9.46
C GLU A 237 0.51 18.20 -8.71
N LEU A 238 0.39 16.87 -8.44
CA LEU A 238 1.34 16.17 -7.60
C LEU A 238 2.73 16.02 -8.24
N ALA A 239 2.81 15.79 -9.56
CA ALA A 239 4.09 15.75 -10.26
C ALA A 239 4.81 17.13 -10.28
N SER A 240 4.05 18.23 -10.23
CA SER A 240 4.61 19.59 -10.17
C SER A 240 5.30 19.91 -8.84
N ARG A 241 5.00 19.16 -7.78
CA ARG A 241 5.49 19.36 -6.41
C ARG A 241 6.73 18.55 -6.05
N SER A 242 7.40 17.95 -7.02
CA SER A 242 8.59 17.09 -6.80
C SER A 242 8.35 15.89 -5.87
N ILE A 243 7.09 15.44 -5.72
CA ILE A 243 6.73 14.25 -4.98
C ILE A 243 7.08 13.02 -5.82
N ARG A 244 7.66 12.00 -5.19
CA ARG A 244 7.89 10.70 -5.84
C ARG A 244 6.56 10.01 -6.10
N ILE A 245 6.30 9.62 -7.34
CA ILE A 245 5.06 8.94 -7.71
C ILE A 245 5.39 7.57 -8.30
N GLY A 246 4.80 6.53 -7.70
CA GLY A 246 4.79 5.17 -8.24
C GLY A 246 3.42 4.81 -8.82
N LEU A 247 3.37 3.71 -9.56
CA LEU A 247 2.16 3.15 -10.14
C LEU A 247 1.90 1.75 -9.59
N ALA A 248 0.65 1.40 -9.36
CA ALA A 248 0.29 0.10 -8.80
C ALA A 248 -1.04 -0.44 -9.30
N THR A 249 -1.15 -1.77 -9.30
CA THR A 249 -2.37 -2.50 -9.62
C THR A 249 -3.40 -2.43 -8.49
N ASP A 250 -2.93 -2.40 -7.25
CA ASP A 250 -3.76 -2.52 -6.05
C ASP A 250 -4.64 -3.78 -6.08
N ILE A 251 -4.05 -4.93 -6.32
CA ILE A 251 -4.75 -6.21 -6.17
C ILE A 251 -5.13 -6.37 -4.67
N GLY A 252 -6.42 -6.50 -4.25
CA GLY A 252 -7.60 -6.87 -5.04
C GLY A 252 -8.67 -5.77 -5.24
N GLY A 253 -8.56 -4.51 -4.76
CA GLY A 253 -9.44 -3.43 -5.20
C GLY A 253 -9.25 -3.14 -6.69
N GLY A 254 -8.03 -3.28 -7.19
CA GLY A 254 -7.74 -3.27 -8.61
C GLY A 254 -8.21 -4.53 -9.33
N SER A 255 -8.61 -4.37 -10.57
CA SER A 255 -9.30 -5.40 -11.36
C SER A 255 -8.38 -6.24 -12.26
N SER A 256 -7.05 -6.05 -12.21
CA SER A 256 -6.11 -6.72 -13.12
C SER A 256 -4.70 -6.81 -12.53
N PHE A 257 -4.02 -7.95 -12.76
CA PHE A 257 -2.58 -8.11 -12.49
C PHE A 257 -1.66 -7.39 -13.49
N SER A 258 -2.20 -6.87 -14.58
CA SER A 258 -1.41 -6.32 -15.67
C SER A 258 -1.02 -4.86 -15.41
N MET A 259 0.27 -4.59 -15.24
CA MET A 259 0.80 -3.22 -15.19
C MET A 259 0.56 -2.45 -16.49
N LEU A 260 0.45 -3.13 -17.63
CA LEU A 260 0.06 -2.47 -18.90
C LEU A 260 -1.39 -1.97 -18.85
N ARG A 261 -2.30 -2.73 -18.23
CA ARG A 261 -3.68 -2.27 -18.01
C ARG A 261 -3.71 -1.11 -17.01
N THR A 262 -2.89 -1.18 -15.97
CA THR A 262 -2.73 -0.09 -14.98
C THR A 262 -2.20 1.18 -15.63
N MET A 263 -1.20 1.08 -16.52
CA MET A 263 -0.70 2.21 -17.32
C MET A 263 -1.78 2.83 -18.22
N ALA A 264 -2.61 2.00 -18.87
CA ALA A 264 -3.74 2.47 -19.66
C ALA A 264 -4.75 3.23 -18.77
N GLY A 265 -5.08 2.70 -17.59
CA GLY A 265 -5.93 3.39 -16.61
C GLY A 265 -5.34 4.71 -16.15
N ALA A 266 -4.03 4.78 -15.88
CA ALA A 266 -3.35 6.01 -15.51
C ALA A 266 -3.43 7.07 -16.62
N TYR A 267 -3.28 6.66 -17.89
CA TYR A 267 -3.47 7.53 -19.03
C TYR A 267 -4.91 8.07 -19.10
N GLU A 268 -5.89 7.19 -19.01
CA GLU A 268 -7.32 7.55 -19.07
C GLU A 268 -7.68 8.55 -17.95
N VAL A 269 -7.25 8.28 -16.71
CA VAL A 269 -7.48 9.17 -15.55
C VAL A 269 -6.83 10.54 -15.77
N ALA A 270 -5.58 10.58 -16.23
CA ALA A 270 -4.87 11.83 -16.51
C ALA A 270 -5.58 12.64 -17.61
N GLN A 271 -6.05 11.99 -18.69
CA GLN A 271 -6.84 12.66 -19.74
C GLN A 271 -8.13 13.26 -19.19
N LEU A 272 -8.87 12.55 -18.32
CA LEU A 272 -10.07 13.06 -17.67
C LEU A 272 -9.79 14.28 -16.77
N LYS A 273 -8.56 14.38 -16.23
CA LYS A 273 -8.06 15.53 -15.47
C LYS A 273 -7.42 16.62 -16.35
N GLY A 274 -7.46 16.48 -17.69
CA GLY A 274 -6.92 17.45 -18.63
C GLY A 274 -5.38 17.46 -18.69
N PHE A 275 -4.73 16.33 -18.40
CA PHE A 275 -3.28 16.18 -18.44
C PHE A 275 -2.88 14.96 -19.26
N ALA A 276 -2.15 15.16 -20.35
CA ALA A 276 -1.70 14.08 -21.23
C ALA A 276 -0.38 13.49 -20.73
N LEU A 277 -0.41 12.22 -20.30
CA LEU A 277 0.80 11.47 -19.98
C LEU A 277 1.41 10.86 -21.24
N HIS A 278 2.68 11.13 -21.49
CA HIS A 278 3.40 10.48 -22.59
C HIS A 278 3.63 8.99 -22.29
N PRO A 279 3.55 8.07 -23.26
CA PRO A 279 3.79 6.63 -23.03
C PRO A 279 5.11 6.30 -22.31
N ALA A 280 6.18 7.05 -22.59
CA ALA A 280 7.46 6.89 -21.89
C ALA A 280 7.36 7.25 -20.39
N GLN A 281 6.53 8.24 -20.03
CA GLN A 281 6.27 8.56 -18.61
C GLN A 281 5.50 7.45 -17.91
N LEU A 282 4.52 6.84 -18.59
CA LEU A 282 3.78 5.69 -18.05
C LEU A 282 4.70 4.49 -17.83
N MET A 283 5.59 4.19 -18.80
CA MET A 283 6.57 3.13 -18.65
C MET A 283 7.54 3.44 -17.49
N TRP A 284 8.00 4.69 -17.38
CA TRP A 284 8.85 5.12 -16.28
C TRP A 284 8.14 4.96 -14.92
N LEU A 285 6.87 5.37 -14.79
CA LEU A 285 6.09 5.20 -13.57
C LEU A 285 5.95 3.74 -13.15
N ALA A 286 5.75 2.82 -14.11
CA ALA A 286 5.58 1.39 -13.87
C ALA A 286 6.92 0.63 -13.65
N THR A 287 8.05 1.33 -13.72
CA THR A 287 9.42 0.77 -13.59
C THR A 287 10.25 1.61 -12.64
N GLN A 288 11.06 2.52 -13.16
CA GLN A 288 11.98 3.36 -12.39
C GLN A 288 11.26 4.29 -11.41
N GLY A 289 10.10 4.85 -11.76
CA GLY A 289 9.31 5.71 -10.88
C GLY A 289 8.82 4.96 -9.63
N SER A 290 8.25 3.77 -9.82
CA SER A 290 7.86 2.88 -8.71
C SER A 290 9.07 2.40 -7.90
N ALA A 291 10.20 2.08 -8.55
CA ALA A 291 11.43 1.72 -7.85
C ALA A 291 11.95 2.87 -6.96
N LYS A 292 11.92 4.12 -7.47
CA LYS A 292 12.27 5.32 -6.68
C LYS A 292 11.32 5.56 -5.53
N ALA A 293 10.02 5.37 -5.74
CA ALA A 293 9.01 5.51 -4.69
C ALA A 293 9.23 4.48 -3.55
N LEU A 294 9.80 3.32 -3.87
CA LEU A 294 10.14 2.27 -2.92
C LEU A 294 11.61 2.33 -2.44
N HIS A 295 12.39 3.36 -2.82
CA HIS A 295 13.82 3.48 -2.51
C HIS A 295 14.67 2.26 -2.94
N LEU A 296 14.31 1.64 -4.05
CA LEU A 296 14.97 0.46 -4.62
C LEU A 296 15.60 0.73 -5.99
N ASP A 297 15.63 1.99 -6.45
CA ASP A 297 16.05 2.38 -7.79
C ASP A 297 17.57 2.21 -8.06
N ASN A 298 18.35 1.95 -7.02
CA ASN A 298 19.75 1.52 -7.14
C ASN A 298 19.90 0.02 -7.43
N GLN A 299 18.83 -0.77 -7.35
CA GLN A 299 18.84 -2.23 -7.51
C GLN A 299 17.95 -2.71 -8.65
N ILE A 300 16.84 -2.01 -8.91
CA ILE A 300 15.80 -2.39 -9.86
C ILE A 300 15.22 -1.18 -10.61
N GLY A 301 14.33 -1.45 -11.57
CA GLY A 301 13.59 -0.40 -12.31
C GLY A 301 14.24 0.02 -13.61
N ASN A 302 15.47 -0.40 -13.90
CA ASN A 302 16.17 -0.21 -15.16
C ASN A 302 16.28 -1.51 -15.95
N ILE A 303 16.55 -1.39 -17.26
CA ILE A 303 16.88 -2.48 -18.17
C ILE A 303 18.38 -2.53 -18.33
#